data_b09025a09931b51be1f7bbbd1222a2e5
#
_entry.id   b09025a09931b51be1f7bbbd1222a2e5
#
_cell.length_a   1.000
_cell.length_b   1.000
_cell.length_c   1.000
_cell.angle_alpha   90.00
_cell.angle_beta   90.00
_cell.angle_gamma   90.00
#
_symmetry.space_group_name_H-M   'P 1'
#
loop_
_entity.id
_entity.type
_entity.pdbx_description
1 polymer ?
#
loop_
_entity_poly.entity_id
_entity_poly.type
_entity_poly.pdbx_seq_one_letter_code
_entity_poly.pdbx_strand_id
1 'polypeptide(L)'
;MRKPFGKPIALFLFACFCLPASCATTKMTDVWRDDDYRGTVRKVVVIGIFKEPDTRKIFEDEFADRLRARGLDATASHKILSAAEMPDKDVVIGKIRKLGADTVLVTRVMDSETAEAYVPGKTVIMPRYYGSYGMYYSHSYQAGYMVTEGYAITETNLYGVGDEKLIWSGRSKTDYSATRYELIQAFVKTMIDGLTDAKLIR
;
A
#
# COMPACT_ATOMS: atom_id res chain seq x y z
N MET A 1 65.51 -39.98 12.55
CA MET A 1 64.55 -39.82 11.44
C MET A 1 63.23 -39.54 12.03
N ARG A 2 62.77 -38.27 11.98
CA ARG A 2 61.47 -37.82 12.54
C ARG A 2 60.47 -37.55 11.38
N LYS A 3 59.34 -38.24 11.42
CA LYS A 3 58.23 -37.99 10.51
C LYS A 3 57.43 -36.77 10.94
N PRO A 4 56.97 -35.91 10.04
CA PRO A 4 56.12 -34.78 10.40
C PRO A 4 54.64 -35.22 10.48
N PHE A 5 54.01 -34.73 11.52
CA PHE A 5 52.59 -34.88 11.82
C PHE A 5 51.75 -34.03 10.86
N GLY A 6 50.93 -34.67 10.02
CA GLY A 6 49.94 -33.99 9.20
C GLY A 6 48.77 -33.54 10.05
N LYS A 7 48.46 -32.23 9.99
CA LYS A 7 47.28 -31.65 10.60
C LYS A 7 46.04 -31.96 9.71
N PRO A 8 44.92 -32.43 10.25
CA PRO A 8 43.70 -32.56 9.48
C PRO A 8 43.09 -31.17 9.22
N ILE A 9 42.95 -30.81 7.97
CA ILE A 9 42.18 -29.65 7.52
C ILE A 9 40.70 -29.99 7.74
N ALA A 10 40.12 -29.40 8.79
CA ALA A 10 38.67 -29.42 9.02
C ALA A 10 37.96 -28.55 7.94
N LEU A 11 37.49 -29.21 6.92
CA LEU A 11 36.66 -28.58 5.87
C LEU A 11 35.29 -28.23 6.48
N PHE A 12 35.15 -26.98 6.93
CA PHE A 12 33.87 -26.43 7.43
C PHE A 12 32.97 -26.19 6.23
N LEU A 13 32.12 -27.20 5.90
CA LEU A 13 31.10 -27.07 4.90
C LEU A 13 29.99 -26.15 5.48
N PHE A 14 30.11 -24.85 5.21
CA PHE A 14 29.05 -23.88 5.46
C PHE A 14 27.94 -24.12 4.42
N ALA A 15 27.02 -25.03 4.75
CA ALA A 15 25.80 -25.23 3.98
C ALA A 15 24.93 -23.97 4.12
N CYS A 16 25.09 -23.05 3.15
CA CYS A 16 24.20 -21.91 2.99
C CYS A 16 22.81 -22.44 2.65
N PHE A 17 21.97 -22.57 3.67
CA PHE A 17 20.57 -22.98 3.54
C PHE A 17 19.81 -21.78 2.96
N CYS A 18 19.85 -21.63 1.65
CA CYS A 18 18.99 -20.71 0.93
C CYS A 18 17.55 -21.22 1.02
N LEU A 19 16.83 -20.80 2.07
CA LEU A 19 15.39 -20.91 2.09
C LEU A 19 14.84 -20.09 0.92
N PRO A 20 14.04 -20.66 0.03
CA PRO A 20 13.30 -19.86 -0.94
C PRO A 20 12.30 -19.03 -0.14
N ALA A 21 12.64 -17.77 0.12
CA ALA A 21 11.67 -16.79 0.56
C ALA A 21 10.67 -16.68 -0.60
N SER A 22 9.46 -17.20 -0.40
CA SER A 22 8.32 -16.92 -1.28
C SER A 22 8.06 -15.42 -1.15
N CYS A 23 8.71 -14.61 -1.97
CA CYS A 23 8.50 -13.18 -1.98
C CYS A 23 7.22 -12.90 -2.74
N ALA A 24 6.18 -12.46 -2.03
CA ALA A 24 5.06 -11.77 -2.67
C ALA A 24 5.60 -10.73 -3.65
N THR A 25 5.14 -10.78 -4.89
CA THR A 25 5.64 -9.88 -5.93
C THR A 25 4.64 -8.77 -6.18
N THR A 26 5.02 -7.54 -5.85
CA THR A 26 4.29 -6.33 -6.23
C THR A 26 5.12 -5.54 -7.22
N LYS A 27 4.51 -5.15 -8.35
CA LYS A 27 5.16 -4.32 -9.38
C LYS A 27 4.33 -3.07 -9.63
N MET A 28 4.98 -1.92 -9.67
CA MET A 28 4.37 -0.70 -10.19
C MET A 28 4.09 -0.88 -11.68
N THR A 29 2.87 -0.56 -12.10
CA THR A 29 2.43 -0.65 -13.51
C THR A 29 2.29 0.72 -14.14
N ASP A 30 1.98 1.73 -13.33
CA ASP A 30 1.83 3.11 -13.77
C ASP A 30 2.11 4.07 -12.61
N VAL A 31 2.73 5.21 -12.91
CA VAL A 31 3.02 6.25 -11.94
C VAL A 31 2.78 7.61 -12.57
N TRP A 32 2.02 8.44 -11.87
CA TRP A 32 1.82 9.83 -12.22
C TRP A 32 2.18 10.75 -11.04
N ARG A 33 2.74 11.92 -11.34
CA ARG A 33 3.05 12.96 -10.36
C ARG A 33 2.66 14.32 -10.91
N ASP A 34 2.15 15.18 -10.07
CA ASP A 34 1.96 16.59 -10.40
C ASP A 34 3.32 17.32 -10.50
N ASP A 35 3.67 17.76 -11.70
CA ASP A 35 4.94 18.46 -11.97
C ASP A 35 5.00 19.86 -11.33
N ASP A 36 3.86 20.43 -10.97
CA ASP A 36 3.79 21.75 -10.30
C ASP A 36 3.91 21.65 -8.78
N TYR A 37 3.73 20.47 -8.20
CA TYR A 37 3.88 20.27 -6.76
C TYR A 37 5.34 20.33 -6.33
N ARG A 38 5.68 21.32 -5.48
CA ARG A 38 7.03 21.54 -4.93
C ARG A 38 7.15 21.20 -3.44
N GLY A 39 6.07 20.75 -2.83
CA GLY A 39 6.06 20.39 -1.41
C GLY A 39 6.70 19.04 -1.13
N THR A 40 6.86 18.76 0.15
CA THR A 40 7.21 17.43 0.68
C THR A 40 6.15 17.03 1.70
N VAL A 41 5.86 15.75 1.76
CA VAL A 41 4.94 15.18 2.75
C VAL A 41 5.57 15.23 4.13
N ARG A 42 4.85 15.75 5.12
CA ARG A 42 5.29 15.79 6.52
C ARG A 42 4.32 15.08 7.44
N LYS A 43 3.03 15.34 7.26
CA LYS A 43 1.98 14.73 8.07
C LYS A 43 0.89 14.15 7.18
N VAL A 44 0.75 12.82 7.20
CA VAL A 44 -0.11 12.08 6.28
C VAL A 44 -1.12 11.21 7.03
N VAL A 45 -2.36 11.20 6.55
CA VAL A 45 -3.36 10.21 6.95
C VAL A 45 -3.41 9.12 5.89
N VAL A 46 -3.28 7.86 6.31
CA VAL A 46 -3.37 6.68 5.44
C VAL A 46 -4.77 6.11 5.51
N ILE A 47 -5.42 5.99 4.38
CA ILE A 47 -6.77 5.43 4.21
C ILE A 47 -6.71 4.22 3.30
N GLY A 48 -7.15 3.07 3.80
CA GLY A 48 -7.34 1.85 3.03
C GLY A 48 -8.83 1.61 2.74
N ILE A 49 -9.19 1.47 1.47
CA ILE A 49 -10.55 1.12 1.06
C ILE A 49 -10.60 -0.38 0.80
N PHE A 50 -10.91 -1.14 1.85
CA PHE A 50 -11.01 -2.60 1.84
C PHE A 50 -12.37 -3.04 2.40
N LYS A 51 -12.87 -4.15 1.88
CA LYS A 51 -14.13 -4.75 2.37
C LYS A 51 -14.03 -5.24 3.80
N GLU A 52 -12.90 -5.86 4.11
CA GLU A 52 -12.67 -6.50 5.40
C GLU A 52 -12.02 -5.51 6.37
N PRO A 53 -12.67 -5.22 7.52
CA PRO A 53 -12.13 -4.26 8.49
C PRO A 53 -10.74 -4.61 9.01
N ASP A 54 -10.45 -5.91 9.18
CA ASP A 54 -9.15 -6.36 9.66
C ASP A 54 -8.04 -6.15 8.61
N THR A 55 -8.35 -6.38 7.33
CA THR A 55 -7.43 -6.07 6.23
C THR A 55 -7.12 -4.56 6.18
N ARG A 56 -8.14 -3.71 6.35
CA ARG A 56 -7.96 -2.26 6.45
C ARG A 56 -7.02 -1.87 7.57
N LYS A 57 -7.23 -2.41 8.79
CA LYS A 57 -6.39 -2.10 9.95
C LYS A 57 -4.93 -2.50 9.73
N ILE A 58 -4.71 -3.76 9.30
CA ILE A 58 -3.36 -4.27 9.05
C ILE A 58 -2.65 -3.42 7.99
N PHE A 59 -3.35 -3.08 6.91
CA PHE A 59 -2.81 -2.26 5.83
C PHE A 59 -2.45 -0.85 6.28
N GLU A 60 -3.39 -0.16 6.94
CA GLU A 60 -3.19 1.22 7.37
C GLU A 60 -2.10 1.32 8.45
N ASP A 61 -2.02 0.35 9.37
CA ASP A 61 -0.97 0.32 10.39
C ASP A 61 0.40 0.05 9.76
N GLU A 62 0.54 -0.97 8.90
CA GLU A 62 1.81 -1.27 8.22
C GLU A 62 2.31 -0.07 7.39
N PHE A 63 1.40 0.58 6.66
CA PHE A 63 1.77 1.74 5.84
C PHE A 63 2.21 2.92 6.72
N ALA A 64 1.43 3.24 7.75
CA ALA A 64 1.76 4.33 8.67
C ALA A 64 3.06 4.06 9.43
N ASP A 65 3.31 2.80 9.87
CA ASP A 65 4.53 2.43 10.55
C ASP A 65 5.77 2.62 9.67
N ARG A 66 5.69 2.21 8.41
CA ARG A 66 6.80 2.41 7.46
C ARG A 66 7.06 3.86 7.10
N LEU A 67 6.00 4.67 6.99
CA LEU A 67 6.14 6.12 6.79
C LEU A 67 6.77 6.79 8.02
N ARG A 68 6.37 6.39 9.24
CA ARG A 68 7.00 6.87 10.48
C ARG A 68 8.48 6.48 10.57
N ALA A 69 8.83 5.27 10.15
CA ALA A 69 10.23 4.85 10.07
C ALA A 69 11.07 5.71 9.11
N ARG A 70 10.42 6.42 8.16
CA ARG A 70 11.03 7.41 7.26
C ARG A 70 10.96 8.86 7.78
N GLY A 71 10.53 9.05 9.03
CA GLY A 71 10.48 10.35 9.70
C GLY A 71 9.25 11.19 9.42
N LEU A 72 8.18 10.61 8.83
CA LEU A 72 6.91 11.31 8.63
C LEU A 72 6.00 11.15 9.86
N ASP A 73 5.13 12.14 10.10
CA ASP A 73 4.02 12.00 11.03
C ASP A 73 2.85 11.30 10.30
N ALA A 74 2.76 9.97 10.42
CA ALA A 74 1.77 9.18 9.71
C ALA A 74 0.72 8.59 10.66
N THR A 75 -0.55 8.78 10.32
CA THR A 75 -1.69 8.29 11.10
C THR A 75 -2.53 7.33 10.25
N ALA A 76 -2.76 6.12 10.77
CA ALA A 76 -3.71 5.17 10.22
C ALA A 76 -5.15 5.66 10.45
N SER A 77 -5.97 5.71 9.40
CA SER A 77 -7.29 6.34 9.46
C SER A 77 -8.25 5.62 10.42
N HIS A 78 -8.15 4.31 10.61
CA HIS A 78 -8.99 3.56 11.54
C HIS A 78 -8.84 4.00 13.01
N LYS A 79 -7.76 4.72 13.36
CA LYS A 79 -7.54 5.27 14.71
C LYS A 79 -8.35 6.54 14.95
N ILE A 80 -8.81 7.20 13.89
CA ILE A 80 -9.55 8.47 13.95
C ILE A 80 -10.93 8.39 13.30
N LEU A 81 -11.18 7.38 12.45
CA LEU A 81 -12.42 7.20 11.69
C LEU A 81 -12.95 5.78 11.88
N SER A 82 -14.15 5.65 12.40
CA SER A 82 -14.87 4.39 12.42
C SER A 82 -15.35 4.00 11.02
N ALA A 83 -15.66 2.71 10.81
CA ALA A 83 -16.23 2.24 9.54
C ALA A 83 -17.55 2.94 9.18
N ALA A 84 -18.37 3.30 10.17
CA ALA A 84 -19.63 3.99 9.96
C ALA A 84 -19.47 5.45 9.51
N GLU A 85 -18.35 6.09 9.84
CA GLU A 85 -18.05 7.47 9.47
C GLU A 85 -17.39 7.58 8.08
N MET A 86 -16.82 6.51 7.57
CA MET A 86 -16.10 6.50 6.30
C MET A 86 -16.93 6.98 5.09
N PRO A 87 -18.24 6.73 4.98
CA PRO A 87 -19.05 7.24 3.89
C PRO A 87 -19.34 8.74 3.97
N ASP A 88 -19.21 9.34 5.15
CA ASP A 88 -19.50 10.77 5.37
C ASP A 88 -18.27 11.62 5.05
N LYS A 89 -18.32 12.29 3.91
CA LYS A 89 -17.26 13.15 3.41
C LYS A 89 -16.87 14.25 4.40
N ASP A 90 -17.86 14.91 4.96
CA ASP A 90 -17.64 16.11 5.81
C ASP A 90 -17.01 15.71 7.15
N VAL A 91 -17.42 14.58 7.71
CA VAL A 91 -16.82 13.99 8.91
C VAL A 91 -15.37 13.59 8.64
N VAL A 92 -15.09 12.93 7.53
CA VAL A 92 -13.73 12.50 7.14
C VAL A 92 -12.82 13.71 6.98
N ILE A 93 -13.23 14.72 6.19
CA ILE A 93 -12.46 15.96 5.99
C ILE A 93 -12.24 16.68 7.32
N GLY A 94 -13.30 16.84 8.10
CA GLY A 94 -13.22 17.56 9.37
C GLY A 94 -12.22 16.95 10.32
N LYS A 95 -12.19 15.61 10.44
CA LYS A 95 -11.24 14.90 11.30
C LYS A 95 -9.81 14.98 10.79
N ILE A 96 -9.59 14.86 9.48
CA ILE A 96 -8.27 14.98 8.86
C ILE A 96 -7.70 16.39 9.05
N ARG A 97 -8.51 17.42 8.80
CA ARG A 97 -8.12 18.82 9.02
C ARG A 97 -7.83 19.11 10.49
N LYS A 98 -8.66 18.60 11.39
CA LYS A 98 -8.46 18.76 12.85
C LYS A 98 -7.15 18.11 13.31
N LEU A 99 -6.74 17.00 12.68
CA LEU A 99 -5.45 16.37 12.95
C LEU A 99 -4.27 17.25 12.47
N GLY A 100 -4.50 18.21 11.57
CA GLY A 100 -3.47 19.04 10.97
C GLY A 100 -2.62 18.28 9.93
N ALA A 101 -3.19 17.27 9.27
CA ALA A 101 -2.51 16.58 8.18
C ALA A 101 -2.35 17.52 6.98
N ASP A 102 -1.20 17.44 6.29
CA ASP A 102 -0.96 18.16 5.04
C ASP A 102 -1.36 17.35 3.81
N THR A 103 -1.34 16.03 3.94
CA THR A 103 -1.68 15.11 2.85
C THR A 103 -2.53 13.94 3.33
N VAL A 104 -3.22 13.32 2.38
CA VAL A 104 -3.97 12.07 2.56
C VAL A 104 -3.54 11.07 1.48
N LEU A 105 -3.17 9.89 1.91
CA LEU A 105 -2.86 8.75 1.03
C LEU A 105 -4.05 7.79 1.05
N VAL A 106 -4.64 7.57 -0.12
CA VAL A 106 -5.80 6.69 -0.29
C VAL A 106 -5.42 5.51 -1.18
N THR A 107 -5.60 4.29 -0.69
CA THR A 107 -5.39 3.06 -1.46
C THR A 107 -6.70 2.31 -1.63
N ARG A 108 -6.94 1.83 -2.85
CA ARG A 108 -8.08 0.98 -3.19
C ARG A 108 -7.68 -0.18 -4.09
N VAL A 109 -8.41 -1.27 -4.00
CA VAL A 109 -8.36 -2.36 -4.98
C VAL A 109 -9.24 -1.96 -6.17
N MET A 110 -8.65 -1.94 -7.37
CA MET A 110 -9.34 -1.61 -8.62
C MET A 110 -9.99 -2.84 -9.22
N ASP A 111 -9.21 -3.92 -9.26
CA ASP A 111 -9.58 -5.18 -9.87
C ASP A 111 -8.79 -6.33 -9.24
N SER A 112 -9.34 -7.52 -9.31
CA SER A 112 -8.66 -8.74 -8.92
C SER A 112 -9.01 -9.81 -9.92
N GLU A 113 -8.04 -10.29 -10.69
CA GLU A 113 -8.21 -11.44 -11.55
C GLU A 113 -7.80 -12.70 -10.82
N THR A 114 -8.71 -13.66 -10.82
CA THR A 114 -8.39 -15.07 -10.47
C THR A 114 -8.62 -15.91 -11.71
N ALA A 115 -7.83 -16.95 -11.90
CA ALA A 115 -7.82 -17.77 -13.12
C ALA A 115 -9.16 -18.47 -13.47
N GLU A 116 -10.19 -18.35 -12.66
CA GLU A 116 -11.46 -19.05 -12.86
C GLU A 116 -12.75 -18.24 -12.70
N ALA A 117 -12.78 -16.90 -12.66
CA ALA A 117 -14.08 -16.23 -12.64
C ALA A 117 -14.06 -14.79 -13.15
N TYR A 118 -14.79 -14.57 -14.21
CA TYR A 118 -15.11 -13.29 -14.86
C TYR A 118 -16.23 -12.54 -14.16
N VAL A 119 -16.03 -11.28 -13.80
CA VAL A 119 -17.13 -10.32 -13.54
C VAL A 119 -16.70 -8.91 -14.02
N PRO A 120 -17.45 -8.26 -14.93
CA PRO A 120 -17.11 -6.94 -15.42
C PRO A 120 -17.70 -5.83 -14.56
N GLY A 121 -16.90 -4.87 -14.16
CA GLY A 121 -17.31 -3.63 -13.50
C GLY A 121 -16.65 -2.42 -14.17
N LYS A 122 -17.45 -1.45 -14.61
CA LYS A 122 -16.95 -0.20 -15.18
C LYS A 122 -16.52 0.77 -14.08
N THR A 123 -15.29 1.28 -14.17
CA THR A 123 -14.78 2.31 -13.25
C THR A 123 -14.57 3.62 -13.99
N VAL A 124 -15.15 4.70 -13.47
CA VAL A 124 -14.91 6.08 -13.93
C VAL A 124 -13.92 6.75 -12.97
N ILE A 125 -12.79 7.23 -13.49
CA ILE A 125 -11.76 7.91 -12.71
C ILE A 125 -12.12 9.41 -12.64
N MET A 126 -12.23 9.94 -11.42
CA MET A 126 -12.37 11.38 -11.19
C MET A 126 -11.18 11.93 -10.39
N PRO A 127 -10.61 13.08 -10.81
CA PRO A 127 -9.32 13.58 -10.30
C PRO A 127 -9.40 14.37 -8.99
N ARG A 128 -10.49 14.32 -8.23
CA ARG A 128 -10.64 15.02 -6.95
C ARG A 128 -10.88 14.04 -5.81
N TYR A 129 -10.12 14.19 -4.78
CA TYR A 129 -10.09 13.36 -3.58
C TYR A 129 -11.48 13.04 -3.03
N TYR A 130 -12.33 14.03 -2.75
CA TYR A 130 -13.64 13.81 -2.15
C TYR A 130 -14.75 13.43 -3.12
N GLY A 131 -14.71 13.87 -4.35
CA GLY A 131 -15.62 13.41 -5.38
C GLY A 131 -15.47 11.91 -5.67
N SER A 132 -14.22 11.43 -5.56
CA SER A 132 -13.89 10.02 -5.77
C SER A 132 -14.07 9.16 -4.53
N TYR A 133 -13.85 9.68 -3.32
CA TYR A 133 -13.87 8.91 -2.08
C TYR A 133 -15.20 8.22 -1.83
N GLY A 134 -16.32 8.96 -1.86
CA GLY A 134 -17.65 8.38 -1.65
C GLY A 134 -18.04 7.38 -2.74
N MET A 135 -17.66 7.63 -3.99
CA MET A 135 -17.89 6.73 -5.11
C MET A 135 -17.04 5.47 -4.99
N TYR A 136 -15.77 5.57 -4.59
CA TYR A 136 -14.89 4.43 -4.37
C TYR A 136 -15.38 3.56 -3.23
N TYR A 137 -15.87 4.15 -2.15
CA TYR A 137 -16.42 3.42 -1.01
C TYR A 137 -17.67 2.63 -1.40
N SER A 138 -18.60 3.23 -2.17
CA SER A 138 -19.85 2.58 -2.59
C SER A 138 -19.62 1.47 -3.63
N HIS A 139 -18.63 1.60 -4.53
CA HIS A 139 -18.37 0.63 -5.61
C HIS A 139 -17.40 -0.49 -5.20
N SER A 140 -16.54 -0.26 -4.22
CA SER A 140 -15.65 -1.31 -3.68
C SER A 140 -16.42 -2.43 -2.96
N TYR A 141 -17.72 -2.24 -2.70
CA TYR A 141 -18.53 -3.15 -1.91
C TYR A 141 -19.27 -4.23 -2.70
N GLN A 142 -19.10 -4.35 -4.02
CA GLN A 142 -19.75 -5.44 -4.78
C GLN A 142 -18.84 -6.66 -4.93
N ALA A 143 -19.29 -7.74 -4.34
CA ALA A 143 -18.51 -8.94 -4.04
C ALA A 143 -18.36 -9.93 -5.18
N GLY A 144 -17.34 -10.77 -5.11
CA GLY A 144 -17.25 -12.07 -5.75
C GLY A 144 -15.93 -12.76 -5.39
N TYR A 145 -16.01 -14.00 -4.95
CA TYR A 145 -14.88 -14.81 -4.46
C TYR A 145 -14.57 -15.94 -5.40
N MET A 146 -13.34 -16.32 -5.59
CA MET A 146 -12.62 -17.56 -5.26
C MET A 146 -11.22 -17.65 -5.91
N VAL A 147 -10.36 -18.41 -5.30
CA VAL A 147 -8.90 -18.45 -5.27
C VAL A 147 -8.32 -19.48 -6.25
N THR A 148 -7.17 -19.27 -6.90
CA THR A 148 -5.93 -20.00 -6.62
C THR A 148 -4.71 -19.44 -7.36
N GLU A 149 -4.79 -18.75 -8.42
CA GLU A 149 -3.69 -17.99 -9.02
C GLU A 149 -4.28 -16.68 -9.52
N GLY A 150 -4.06 -15.63 -8.78
CA GLY A 150 -4.66 -14.35 -9.10
C GLY A 150 -3.75 -13.20 -8.75
N TYR A 151 -4.13 -12.03 -9.19
CA TYR A 151 -3.47 -10.80 -8.81
C TYR A 151 -4.48 -9.72 -8.45
N ALA A 152 -4.04 -8.78 -7.60
CA ALA A 152 -4.77 -7.55 -7.35
C ALA A 152 -4.14 -6.40 -8.12
N ILE A 153 -4.98 -5.64 -8.80
CA ILE A 153 -4.63 -4.32 -9.31
C ILE A 153 -5.09 -3.30 -8.26
N THR A 154 -4.14 -2.52 -7.76
CA THR A 154 -4.41 -1.50 -6.75
C THR A 154 -3.98 -0.14 -7.26
N GLU A 155 -4.67 0.89 -6.78
CA GLU A 155 -4.34 2.28 -7.02
C GLU A 155 -4.15 2.99 -5.69
N THR A 156 -3.04 3.69 -5.55
CA THR A 156 -2.72 4.53 -4.41
C THR A 156 -2.58 5.97 -4.87
N ASN A 157 -3.34 6.86 -4.27
CA ASN A 157 -3.39 8.27 -4.59
C ASN A 157 -2.98 9.11 -3.38
N LEU A 158 -2.08 10.06 -3.57
CA LEU A 158 -1.71 11.06 -2.58
C LEU A 158 -2.35 12.40 -2.95
N TYR A 159 -3.07 13.00 -2.01
CA TYR A 159 -3.76 14.27 -2.18
C TYR A 159 -3.31 15.30 -1.16
N GLY A 160 -3.28 16.57 -1.54
CA GLY A 160 -3.18 17.69 -0.61
C GLY A 160 -4.46 17.87 0.19
N VAL A 161 -4.38 18.15 1.49
CA VAL A 161 -5.56 18.40 2.33
C VAL A 161 -6.11 19.82 2.12
N GLY A 162 -5.24 20.77 1.77
CA GLY A 162 -5.63 22.17 1.60
C GLY A 162 -6.49 22.44 0.37
N ASP A 163 -6.03 21.98 -0.77
CA ASP A 163 -6.62 22.21 -2.09
C ASP A 163 -7.31 20.98 -2.70
N GLU A 164 -7.25 19.86 -2.02
CA GLU A 164 -7.80 18.55 -2.42
C GLU A 164 -7.27 18.04 -3.78
N LYS A 165 -6.12 18.56 -4.23
CA LYS A 165 -5.51 18.16 -5.49
C LYS A 165 -4.75 16.85 -5.38
N LEU A 166 -4.79 16.07 -6.45
CA LEU A 166 -3.95 14.90 -6.62
C LEU A 166 -2.50 15.36 -6.81
N ILE A 167 -1.60 14.84 -5.97
CA ILE A 167 -0.16 15.11 -6.01
C ILE A 167 0.58 13.96 -6.70
N TRP A 168 0.16 12.72 -6.44
CA TRP A 168 0.77 11.53 -6.96
C TRP A 168 -0.23 10.39 -7.04
N SER A 169 -0.07 9.55 -8.05
CA SER A 169 -0.83 8.32 -8.23
C SER A 169 0.10 7.19 -8.63
N GLY A 170 -0.03 6.05 -7.98
CA GLY A 170 0.67 4.82 -8.31
C GLY A 170 -0.29 3.67 -8.49
N ARG A 171 -0.19 2.96 -9.62
CA ARG A 171 -0.88 1.69 -9.83
C ARG A 171 0.10 0.54 -9.70
N SER A 172 -0.36 -0.55 -9.14
CA SER A 172 0.44 -1.74 -9.00
C SER A 172 -0.36 -3.01 -9.23
N LYS A 173 0.38 -4.05 -9.59
CA LYS A 173 -0.09 -5.42 -9.67
C LYS A 173 0.63 -6.25 -8.61
N THR A 174 -0.14 -6.93 -7.75
CA THR A 174 0.37 -7.81 -6.69
C THR A 174 -0.13 -9.22 -6.91
N ASP A 175 0.78 -10.19 -7.02
CA ASP A 175 0.43 -11.60 -7.19
C ASP A 175 0.01 -12.23 -5.84
N TYR A 176 -1.06 -13.04 -5.83
CA TYR A 176 -1.60 -13.69 -4.62
C TYR A 176 -0.83 -14.96 -4.21
N SER A 177 0.47 -15.01 -4.41
CA SER A 177 1.30 -16.18 -4.11
C SER A 177 1.71 -16.32 -2.65
N ALA A 178 1.25 -15.43 -1.76
CA ALA A 178 1.71 -15.36 -0.37
C ALA A 178 0.55 -15.08 0.61
N THR A 179 0.86 -15.07 1.89
CA THR A 179 -0.11 -14.72 2.93
C THR A 179 -0.56 -13.25 2.81
N ARG A 180 -1.76 -12.94 3.31
CA ARG A 180 -2.29 -11.56 3.33
C ARG A 180 -1.28 -10.55 3.88
N TYR A 181 -0.59 -10.90 4.95
CA TYR A 181 0.39 -10.02 5.58
C TYR A 181 1.60 -9.76 4.68
N GLU A 182 2.16 -10.79 4.07
CA GLU A 182 3.28 -10.67 3.12
C GLU A 182 2.89 -9.85 1.88
N LEU A 183 1.65 -10.03 1.37
CA LEU A 183 1.13 -9.23 0.26
C LEU A 183 1.06 -7.75 0.62
N ILE A 184 0.53 -7.43 1.80
CA ILE A 184 0.47 -6.05 2.30
C ILE A 184 1.87 -5.46 2.46
N GLN A 185 2.81 -6.20 3.04
CA GLN A 185 4.18 -5.74 3.23
C GLN A 185 4.90 -5.46 1.91
N ALA A 186 4.77 -6.35 0.92
CA ALA A 186 5.36 -6.18 -0.41
C ALA A 186 4.75 -4.96 -1.13
N PHE A 187 3.43 -4.83 -1.06
CA PHE A 187 2.71 -3.69 -1.62
C PHE A 187 3.16 -2.36 -0.99
N VAL A 188 3.11 -2.27 0.34
CA VAL A 188 3.46 -1.04 1.06
C VAL A 188 4.90 -0.63 0.77
N LYS A 189 5.84 -1.61 0.75
CA LYS A 189 7.22 -1.34 0.36
C LYS A 189 7.30 -0.71 -1.03
N THR A 190 6.63 -1.30 -2.01
CA THR A 190 6.64 -0.81 -3.41
C THR A 190 6.06 0.60 -3.53
N MET A 191 4.97 0.92 -2.80
CA MET A 191 4.38 2.26 -2.80
C MET A 191 5.31 3.30 -2.14
N ILE A 192 5.95 2.94 -1.04
CA ILE A 192 6.91 3.82 -0.36
C ILE A 192 8.13 4.08 -1.23
N ASP A 193 8.64 3.08 -1.93
CA ASP A 193 9.73 3.25 -2.89
C ASP A 193 9.29 4.20 -4.02
N GLY A 194 8.08 4.05 -4.57
CA GLY A 194 7.53 4.95 -5.58
C GLY A 194 7.37 6.41 -5.10
N LEU A 195 6.94 6.62 -3.87
CA LEU A 195 6.86 7.96 -3.26
C LEU A 195 8.25 8.58 -3.04
N THR A 196 9.25 7.75 -2.71
CA THR A 196 10.65 8.16 -2.55
C THR A 196 11.27 8.55 -3.91
N ASP A 197 11.07 7.73 -4.94
CA ASP A 197 11.53 7.99 -6.31
C ASP A 197 10.90 9.28 -6.87
N ALA A 198 9.64 9.53 -6.53
CA ALA A 198 8.94 10.78 -6.83
C ALA A 198 9.44 11.98 -5.99
N LYS A 199 10.37 11.79 -5.04
CA LYS A 199 10.91 12.83 -4.13
C LYS A 199 9.85 13.52 -3.27
N LEU A 200 8.76 12.82 -2.96
CA LEU A 200 7.69 13.30 -2.08
C LEU A 200 7.97 13.01 -0.62
N ILE A 201 8.73 11.96 -0.37
CA ILE A 201 9.23 11.56 0.94
C ILE A 201 10.74 11.28 0.85
N ARG A 202 11.42 11.18 2.02
CA ARG A 202 12.86 10.87 2.12
C ARG A 202 13.12 9.41 2.40
#